data_b694446d15d7524556df8332edb587a4
#
_entry.id   b694446d15d7524556df8332edb587a4
#
_cell.length_a   1.000
_cell.length_b   1.000
_cell.length_c   1.000
_cell.angle_alpha   90.00
_cell.angle_beta   90.00
_cell.angle_gamma   90.00
#
_symmetry.space_group_name_H-M   'P 1'
#
loop_
_entity.id
_entity.type
_entity.pdbx_description
1 polymer ?
#
loop_
_entity_poly.entity_id
_entity_poly.type
_entity_poly.pdbx_seq_one_letter_code
_entity_poly.pdbx_strand_id
1 'polypeptide(L)'
;RLSIIYLLDVCRTAHRVAKEKKLNCTPKMVQAMEFSVEGVVHPFVKNAQRNNWDMFQGNISLFTGSNMAGKSTTLKALTLAVWLAHCGLPVFAESMTCPVYEGIYTSINLPDSLRDGRSHFMAEVLRIKEILIKVGSGKKCLVVLDEMFRGTNAKDAFEASVAVNELLRDFPHCHFLISTHILEYAKAFEHDCSCCFY
;
A
#
# COMPACT_ATOMS: atom_id res chain seq x y z
N ARG A 1 -26.35 -15.11 18.84
CA ARG A 1 -25.91 -14.62 20.18
C ARG A 1 -24.37 -14.61 20.29
N LEU A 2 -23.64 -15.66 19.87
CA LEU A 2 -22.16 -15.69 19.91
C LEU A 2 -21.51 -14.59 19.05
N SER A 3 -22.07 -14.28 17.87
CA SER A 3 -21.55 -13.24 16.98
C SER A 3 -21.52 -11.85 17.63
N ILE A 4 -22.52 -11.53 18.46
CA ILE A 4 -22.58 -10.25 19.20
C ILE A 4 -21.47 -10.21 20.26
N ILE A 5 -21.22 -11.32 20.96
CA ILE A 5 -20.16 -11.41 21.97
C ILE A 5 -18.79 -11.23 21.32
N TYR A 6 -18.52 -11.86 20.18
CA TYR A 6 -17.28 -11.68 19.42
C TYR A 6 -17.13 -10.24 18.92
N LEU A 7 -18.20 -9.61 18.42
CA LEU A 7 -18.15 -8.21 18.00
C LEU A 7 -17.81 -7.28 19.16
N LEU A 8 -18.44 -7.47 20.32
CA LEU A 8 -18.16 -6.68 21.54
C LEU A 8 -16.72 -6.88 22.01
N ASP A 9 -16.18 -8.10 21.94
CA ASP A 9 -14.81 -8.38 22.34
C ASP A 9 -13.79 -7.73 21.38
N VAL A 10 -14.06 -7.77 20.07
CA VAL A 10 -13.25 -7.04 19.06
C VAL A 10 -13.28 -5.54 19.32
N CYS A 11 -14.46 -4.94 19.52
CA CYS A 11 -14.58 -3.50 19.80
C CYS A 11 -13.86 -3.11 21.09
N ARG A 12 -14.00 -3.89 22.16
CA ARG A 12 -13.32 -3.67 23.44
C ARG A 12 -11.81 -3.77 23.29
N THR A 13 -11.32 -4.77 22.56
CA THR A 13 -9.89 -4.97 22.32
C THR A 13 -9.31 -3.84 21.48
N ALA A 14 -10.00 -3.44 20.41
CA ALA A 14 -9.62 -2.31 19.57
C ALA A 14 -9.51 -1.02 20.39
N HIS A 15 -10.52 -0.72 21.23
CA HIS A 15 -10.52 0.45 22.12
C HIS A 15 -9.34 0.42 23.10
N ARG A 16 -9.07 -0.73 23.72
CA ARG A 16 -7.94 -0.89 24.66
C ARG A 16 -6.61 -0.63 23.97
N VAL A 17 -6.36 -1.27 22.83
CA VAL A 17 -5.12 -1.10 22.07
C VAL A 17 -4.94 0.35 21.61
N ALA A 18 -6.01 0.97 21.11
CA ALA A 18 -6.01 2.38 20.73
C ALA A 18 -5.59 3.29 21.89
N LYS A 19 -6.16 3.08 23.10
CA LYS A 19 -5.84 3.83 24.30
C LYS A 19 -4.39 3.62 24.76
N GLU A 20 -3.92 2.37 24.79
CA GLU A 20 -2.55 2.02 25.20
C GLU A 20 -1.49 2.64 24.28
N LYS A 21 -1.74 2.67 22.96
CA LYS A 21 -0.80 3.20 21.95
C LYS A 21 -0.84 4.71 21.81
N LYS A 22 -1.80 5.40 22.41
CA LYS A 22 -2.01 6.88 22.32
C LYS A 22 -2.08 7.43 20.88
N LEU A 23 -2.36 6.58 19.91
CA LEU A 23 -2.45 6.90 18.50
C LEU A 23 -3.69 6.19 17.97
N ASN A 24 -4.80 6.88 18.02
CA ASN A 24 -6.08 6.36 17.59
C ASN A 24 -6.90 7.48 16.97
N CYS A 25 -6.89 7.57 15.67
CA CYS A 25 -7.90 8.37 14.98
C CYS A 25 -9.02 7.49 14.44
N THR A 26 -10.22 8.03 14.38
CA THR A 26 -11.31 7.46 13.61
C THR A 26 -11.18 8.01 12.19
N PRO A 27 -10.91 7.16 11.19
CA PRO A 27 -10.71 7.64 9.82
C PRO A 27 -12.00 8.20 9.23
N LYS A 28 -11.88 9.28 8.46
CA LYS A 28 -12.96 9.83 7.66
C LYS A 28 -13.03 9.08 6.34
N MET A 29 -14.07 8.25 6.16
CA MET A 29 -14.31 7.54 4.90
C MET A 29 -15.03 8.46 3.91
N VAL A 30 -14.52 8.54 2.66
CA VAL A 30 -15.05 9.42 1.61
C VAL A 30 -15.29 8.64 0.31
N GLN A 31 -16.22 9.14 -0.51
CA GLN A 31 -16.48 8.56 -1.84
C GLN A 31 -15.51 9.07 -2.92
N ALA A 32 -14.96 10.27 -2.72
CA ALA A 32 -13.92 10.82 -3.59
C ALA A 32 -12.62 10.02 -3.47
N MET A 33 -11.78 10.10 -4.49
CA MET A 33 -10.45 9.48 -4.47
C MET A 33 -9.42 10.39 -3.75
N GLU A 34 -9.78 10.81 -2.53
CA GLU A 34 -8.94 11.64 -1.67
C GLU A 34 -8.37 10.77 -0.56
N PHE A 35 -7.06 10.60 -0.56
CA PHE A 35 -6.37 9.86 0.49
C PHE A 35 -5.30 10.73 1.14
N SER A 36 -5.44 10.95 2.43
CA SER A 36 -4.43 11.63 3.25
C SER A 36 -4.33 10.99 4.63
N VAL A 37 -3.13 10.98 5.18
CA VAL A 37 -2.88 10.51 6.54
C VAL A 37 -1.75 11.31 7.17
N GLU A 38 -1.94 11.72 8.42
CA GLU A 38 -0.94 12.42 9.21
C GLU A 38 -0.49 11.55 10.38
N GLY A 39 0.80 11.54 10.64
CA GLY A 39 1.39 10.85 11.77
C GLY A 39 1.18 9.33 11.79
N VAL A 40 1.06 8.68 10.61
CA VAL A 40 0.89 7.22 10.55
C VAL A 40 2.14 6.51 11.06
N VAL A 41 1.93 5.45 11.86
CA VAL A 41 3.00 4.59 12.37
C VAL A 41 2.64 3.12 12.22
N HIS A 42 3.67 2.29 12.06
CA HIS A 42 3.48 0.84 12.11
C HIS A 42 3.40 0.38 13.58
N PRO A 43 2.29 -0.23 14.05
CA PRO A 43 2.04 -0.49 15.48
C PRO A 43 3.03 -1.45 16.14
N PHE A 44 3.72 -2.28 15.38
CA PHE A 44 4.69 -3.25 15.87
C PHE A 44 6.14 -2.77 15.81
N VAL A 45 6.41 -1.57 15.29
CA VAL A 45 7.75 -0.99 15.29
C VAL A 45 7.94 -0.14 16.53
N LYS A 46 8.96 -0.46 17.33
CA LYS A 46 9.33 0.35 18.50
C LYS A 46 9.93 1.67 18.04
N ASN A 47 9.51 2.78 18.66
CA ASN A 47 9.96 4.13 18.30
C ASN A 47 9.80 4.46 16.82
N ALA A 48 8.70 3.99 16.22
CA ALA A 48 8.41 4.27 14.82
C ALA A 48 8.33 5.79 14.59
N GLN A 49 9.01 6.26 13.55
CA GLN A 49 8.83 7.63 13.06
C GLN A 49 7.41 7.81 12.52
N ARG A 50 6.83 8.98 12.82
CA ARG A 50 5.53 9.37 12.28
C ARG A 50 5.74 9.87 10.86
N ASN A 51 4.95 9.37 9.94
CA ASN A 51 5.00 9.76 8.55
C ASN A 51 3.66 10.41 8.15
N ASN A 52 3.76 11.48 7.37
CA ASN A 52 2.63 12.08 6.70
C ASN A 52 2.64 11.65 5.25
N TRP A 53 1.47 11.42 4.71
CA TRP A 53 1.33 11.04 3.32
C TRP A 53 -0.03 11.50 2.78
N ASP A 54 -0.03 12.00 1.55
CA ASP A 54 -1.25 12.41 0.86
C ASP A 54 -1.21 12.01 -0.62
N MET A 55 -2.37 11.96 -1.25
CA MET A 55 -2.53 11.66 -2.66
C MET A 55 -3.67 12.54 -3.21
N PHE A 56 -3.37 13.82 -3.35
CA PHE A 56 -4.30 14.79 -3.94
C PHE A 56 -4.08 14.98 -5.44
N GLN A 57 -2.89 14.62 -5.94
CA GLN A 57 -2.53 14.72 -7.35
C GLN A 57 -1.98 13.38 -7.81
N GLY A 58 -2.49 12.89 -8.95
CA GLY A 58 -2.10 11.60 -9.47
C GLY A 58 -2.73 10.40 -8.76
N ASN A 59 -2.41 9.22 -9.23
CA ASN A 59 -2.91 7.96 -8.67
C ASN A 59 -1.79 6.99 -8.27
N ILE A 60 -0.53 7.36 -8.47
CA ILE A 60 0.66 6.55 -8.18
C ILE A 60 1.57 7.29 -7.20
N SER A 61 1.89 6.67 -6.07
CA SER A 61 2.90 7.12 -5.12
C SER A 61 4.14 6.25 -5.23
N LEU A 62 5.27 6.87 -5.56
CA LEU A 62 6.58 6.22 -5.66
C LEU A 62 7.41 6.50 -4.40
N PHE A 63 7.69 5.45 -3.64
CA PHE A 63 8.56 5.49 -2.46
C PHE A 63 9.98 5.10 -2.87
N THR A 64 10.89 6.06 -2.85
CA THR A 64 12.28 5.88 -3.29
C THR A 64 13.26 6.00 -2.13
N GLY A 65 14.45 5.48 -2.30
CA GLY A 65 15.50 5.60 -1.29
C GLY A 65 16.30 4.31 -1.11
N SER A 66 17.36 4.40 -0.31
CA SER A 66 18.25 3.27 -0.02
C SER A 66 17.53 2.13 0.71
N ASN A 67 18.12 0.95 0.66
CA ASN A 67 17.65 -0.16 1.47
C ASN A 67 17.73 0.22 2.96
N MET A 68 16.77 -0.28 3.76
CA MET A 68 16.60 0.04 5.17
C MET A 68 16.12 1.48 5.49
N ALA A 69 15.81 2.31 4.50
CA ALA A 69 15.23 3.65 4.72
C ALA A 69 13.79 3.64 5.29
N GLY A 70 13.18 2.46 5.43
CA GLY A 70 11.83 2.32 5.99
C GLY A 70 10.70 2.26 4.96
N LYS A 71 10.99 2.25 3.64
CA LYS A 71 9.99 2.20 2.56
C LYS A 71 8.93 1.11 2.78
N SER A 72 9.34 -0.15 2.88
CA SER A 72 8.43 -1.28 3.09
C SER A 72 7.65 -1.19 4.40
N THR A 73 8.25 -0.60 5.45
CA THR A 73 7.59 -0.38 6.73
C THR A 73 6.48 0.67 6.59
N THR A 74 6.75 1.76 5.87
CA THR A 74 5.75 2.81 5.58
C THR A 74 4.61 2.26 4.72
N LEU A 75 4.91 1.52 3.66
CA LEU A 75 3.88 0.86 2.83
C LEU A 75 2.99 -0.07 3.65
N LYS A 76 3.59 -0.88 4.53
CA LYS A 76 2.84 -1.77 5.43
C LYS A 76 1.98 -0.98 6.43
N ALA A 77 2.50 0.12 6.97
CA ALA A 77 1.75 0.99 7.88
C ALA A 77 0.53 1.61 7.20
N LEU A 78 0.72 2.17 5.98
CA LEU A 78 -0.37 2.73 5.17
C LEU A 78 -1.41 1.68 4.81
N THR A 79 -0.98 0.52 4.34
CA THR A 79 -1.86 -0.60 3.97
C THR A 79 -2.69 -1.08 5.17
N LEU A 80 -2.04 -1.23 6.34
CA LEU A 80 -2.71 -1.62 7.58
C LEU A 80 -3.73 -0.56 8.02
N ALA A 81 -3.38 0.73 7.94
CA ALA A 81 -4.29 1.81 8.27
C ALA A 81 -5.55 1.79 7.39
N VAL A 82 -5.39 1.62 6.07
CA VAL A 82 -6.51 1.48 5.13
C VAL A 82 -7.36 0.25 5.46
N TRP A 83 -6.73 -0.89 5.72
CA TRP A 83 -7.45 -2.12 6.06
C TRP A 83 -8.27 -1.96 7.35
N LEU A 84 -7.67 -1.39 8.42
CA LEU A 84 -8.38 -1.10 9.68
C LEU A 84 -9.54 -0.12 9.47
N ALA A 85 -9.35 0.92 8.66
CA ALA A 85 -10.40 1.88 8.32
C ALA A 85 -11.61 1.19 7.69
N HIS A 86 -11.41 0.26 6.75
CA HIS A 86 -12.47 -0.52 6.10
C HIS A 86 -13.13 -1.53 7.05
N CYS A 87 -12.44 -1.94 8.10
CA CYS A 87 -13.02 -2.74 9.18
C CYS A 87 -13.82 -1.90 10.19
N GLY A 88 -13.88 -0.56 10.05
CA GLY A 88 -14.51 0.34 11.02
C GLY A 88 -13.73 0.46 12.33
N LEU A 89 -12.43 0.17 12.30
CA LEU A 89 -11.55 0.20 13.48
C LEU A 89 -10.72 1.49 13.50
N PRO A 90 -10.29 1.96 14.71
CA PRO A 90 -9.33 3.04 14.83
C PRO A 90 -8.01 2.72 14.13
N VAL A 91 -7.36 3.74 13.56
CA VAL A 91 -6.08 3.61 12.87
C VAL A 91 -4.94 4.23 13.69
N PHE A 92 -3.72 3.73 13.47
CA PHE A 92 -2.51 4.22 14.14
C PHE A 92 -1.96 5.46 13.43
N ALA A 93 -2.71 6.55 13.49
CA ALA A 93 -2.40 7.84 12.88
C ALA A 93 -2.98 8.99 13.74
N GLU A 94 -2.61 10.21 13.46
CA GLU A 94 -3.19 11.43 14.07
C GLU A 94 -4.47 11.84 13.37
N SER A 95 -4.47 11.83 12.03
CA SER A 95 -5.65 12.05 11.21
C SER A 95 -5.61 11.15 9.97
N MET A 96 -6.79 10.82 9.39
CA MET A 96 -6.87 10.06 8.15
C MET A 96 -8.17 10.36 7.40
N THR A 97 -8.05 10.70 6.13
CA THR A 97 -9.15 10.68 5.15
C THR A 97 -8.86 9.56 4.16
N CYS A 98 -9.82 8.68 3.94
CA CYS A 98 -9.61 7.47 3.15
C CYS A 98 -10.77 7.23 2.18
N PRO A 99 -10.51 7.00 0.89
CA PRO A 99 -11.51 6.54 -0.04
C PRO A 99 -12.11 5.19 0.39
N VAL A 100 -13.36 4.96 0.03
CA VAL A 100 -13.95 3.62 0.16
C VAL A 100 -13.44 2.77 -1.01
N TYR A 101 -12.46 1.90 -0.74
CA TYR A 101 -11.96 0.93 -1.71
C TYR A 101 -12.80 -0.34 -1.70
N GLU A 102 -13.03 -0.90 -2.89
CA GLU A 102 -13.72 -2.19 -3.07
C GLU A 102 -12.73 -3.37 -3.06
N GLY A 103 -11.42 -3.08 -3.14
CA GLY A 103 -10.36 -4.08 -3.07
C GLY A 103 -9.03 -3.48 -2.60
N ILE A 104 -8.29 -4.28 -1.82
CA ILE A 104 -6.92 -3.98 -1.39
C ILE A 104 -6.06 -5.14 -1.87
N TYR A 105 -5.11 -4.87 -2.75
CA TYR A 105 -4.22 -5.87 -3.34
C TYR A 105 -2.78 -5.54 -3.02
N THR A 106 -2.03 -6.55 -2.59
CA THR A 106 -0.64 -6.37 -2.20
C THR A 106 0.28 -7.35 -2.91
N SER A 107 1.47 -6.88 -3.28
CA SER A 107 2.62 -7.69 -3.63
C SER A 107 3.79 -7.26 -2.76
N ILE A 108 3.81 -7.77 -1.53
CA ILE A 108 4.81 -7.46 -0.50
C ILE A 108 5.42 -8.77 -0.04
N ASN A 109 6.75 -8.93 -0.19
CA ASN A 109 7.50 -10.10 0.25
C ASN A 109 6.82 -11.41 -0.18
N LEU A 110 6.70 -11.64 -1.49
CA LEU A 110 6.22 -12.92 -2.01
C LEU A 110 7.17 -14.03 -1.52
N PRO A 111 6.66 -15.06 -0.84
CA PRO A 111 7.50 -16.17 -0.41
C PRO A 111 8.04 -16.92 -1.63
N ASP A 112 9.29 -17.38 -1.54
CA ASP A 112 9.87 -18.27 -2.53
C ASP A 112 9.04 -19.55 -2.60
N SER A 113 8.28 -19.74 -3.67
CA SER A 113 7.55 -20.97 -3.90
C SER A 113 8.45 -22.03 -4.55
N LEU A 114 9.41 -22.54 -3.78
CA LEU A 114 10.25 -23.67 -4.18
C LEU A 114 9.42 -24.92 -4.60
N ARG A 115 8.17 -24.98 -4.18
CA ARG A 115 7.27 -26.12 -4.45
C ARG A 115 6.74 -26.16 -5.89
N ASP A 116 6.64 -25.02 -6.58
CA ASP A 116 6.02 -24.96 -7.92
C ASP A 116 7.05 -24.92 -9.06
N GLY A 117 8.36 -24.98 -8.77
CA GLY A 117 9.43 -24.95 -9.79
C GLY A 117 9.47 -23.68 -10.64
N ARG A 118 8.74 -22.63 -10.25
CA ARG A 118 8.71 -21.36 -10.96
C ARG A 118 9.78 -20.45 -10.42
N SER A 119 10.44 -19.68 -11.32
CA SER A 119 11.35 -18.63 -10.87
C SER A 119 10.58 -17.56 -10.09
N HIS A 120 11.23 -16.94 -9.09
CA HIS A 120 10.67 -15.84 -8.30
C HIS A 120 10.09 -14.74 -9.20
N PHE A 121 10.81 -14.38 -10.26
CA PHE A 121 10.38 -13.41 -11.25
C PHE A 121 9.03 -13.78 -11.91
N MET A 122 8.85 -15.05 -12.32
CA MET A 122 7.60 -15.50 -12.93
C MET A 122 6.43 -15.42 -11.95
N ALA A 123 6.65 -15.73 -10.68
CA ALA A 123 5.62 -15.59 -9.65
C ALA A 123 5.20 -14.13 -9.45
N GLU A 124 6.14 -13.18 -9.47
CA GLU A 124 5.86 -11.75 -9.41
C GLU A 124 5.08 -11.27 -10.63
N VAL A 125 5.47 -11.68 -11.85
CA VAL A 125 4.76 -11.34 -13.10
C VAL A 125 3.31 -11.84 -13.06
N LEU A 126 3.08 -13.08 -12.65
CA LEU A 126 1.74 -13.64 -12.53
C LEU A 126 0.91 -12.90 -11.48
N ARG A 127 1.51 -12.53 -10.35
CA ARG A 127 0.85 -11.76 -9.30
C ARG A 127 0.42 -10.37 -9.80
N ILE A 128 1.31 -9.66 -10.49
CA ILE A 128 0.99 -8.35 -11.09
C ILE A 128 -0.11 -8.50 -12.13
N LYS A 129 -0.05 -9.52 -13.00
CA LYS A 129 -1.11 -9.83 -13.96
C LYS A 129 -2.48 -10.03 -13.28
N GLU A 130 -2.54 -10.81 -12.20
CA GLU A 130 -3.78 -11.00 -11.42
C GLU A 130 -4.33 -9.68 -10.88
N ILE A 131 -3.45 -8.82 -10.35
CA ILE A 131 -3.81 -7.50 -9.83
C ILE A 131 -4.37 -6.63 -10.97
N LEU A 132 -3.70 -6.55 -12.11
CA LEU A 132 -4.15 -5.77 -13.28
C LEU A 132 -5.53 -6.22 -13.78
N ILE A 133 -5.82 -7.52 -13.80
CA ILE A 133 -7.15 -8.05 -14.14
C ILE A 133 -8.21 -7.53 -13.15
N LYS A 134 -7.88 -7.49 -11.84
CA LYS A 134 -8.82 -7.00 -10.81
C LYS A 134 -9.04 -5.49 -10.92
N VAL A 135 -7.98 -4.74 -11.14
CA VAL A 135 -8.02 -3.27 -11.34
C VAL A 135 -8.81 -2.92 -12.59
N GLY A 136 -8.62 -3.66 -13.69
CA GLY A 136 -9.34 -3.50 -14.96
C GLY A 136 -10.85 -3.74 -14.88
N SER A 137 -11.37 -4.24 -13.75
CA SER A 137 -12.81 -4.41 -13.53
C SER A 137 -13.56 -3.09 -13.23
N GLY A 138 -12.87 -1.94 -13.19
CA GLY A 138 -13.46 -0.62 -12.92
C GLY A 138 -13.74 -0.32 -11.46
N LYS A 139 -13.33 -1.21 -10.54
CA LYS A 139 -13.51 -1.04 -9.09
C LYS A 139 -12.46 -0.13 -8.50
N LYS A 140 -12.84 0.66 -7.50
CA LYS A 140 -11.89 1.45 -6.71
C LYS A 140 -11.00 0.54 -5.88
N CYS A 141 -9.70 0.53 -6.16
CA CYS A 141 -8.76 -0.36 -5.49
C CYS A 141 -7.56 0.40 -4.93
N LEU A 142 -7.04 -0.11 -3.81
CA LEU A 142 -5.69 0.20 -3.36
C LEU A 142 -4.76 -0.94 -3.75
N VAL A 143 -3.68 -0.63 -4.45
CA VAL A 143 -2.65 -1.61 -4.85
C VAL A 143 -1.32 -1.21 -4.23
N VAL A 144 -0.64 -2.17 -3.62
CA VAL A 144 0.65 -1.95 -2.95
C VAL A 144 1.69 -2.92 -3.52
N LEU A 145 2.72 -2.37 -4.15
CA LEU A 145 3.79 -3.11 -4.80
C LEU A 145 5.14 -2.75 -4.13
N ASP A 146 5.72 -3.71 -3.42
CA ASP A 146 6.98 -3.50 -2.70
C ASP A 146 8.14 -4.13 -3.47
N GLU A 147 8.97 -3.26 -4.08
CA GLU A 147 10.15 -3.63 -4.86
C GLU A 147 9.88 -4.71 -5.93
N MET A 148 9.18 -4.31 -6.99
CA MET A 148 8.83 -5.20 -8.10
C MET A 148 10.06 -5.81 -8.77
N PHE A 149 9.93 -7.05 -9.20
CA PHE A 149 10.87 -7.76 -10.06
C PHE A 149 12.26 -7.97 -9.46
N ARG A 150 12.34 -8.26 -8.15
CA ARG A 150 13.61 -8.57 -7.47
C ARG A 150 14.30 -9.83 -8.00
N GLY A 151 13.57 -10.73 -8.62
CA GLY A 151 14.05 -12.05 -9.07
C GLY A 151 14.78 -12.03 -10.41
N THR A 152 15.13 -10.85 -10.99
CA THR A 152 15.82 -10.74 -12.27
C THR A 152 16.99 -9.73 -12.21
N ASN A 153 17.69 -9.54 -13.32
CA ASN A 153 18.74 -8.55 -13.42
C ASN A 153 18.19 -7.11 -13.40
N ALA A 154 19.04 -6.13 -13.06
CA ALA A 154 18.61 -4.74 -12.86
C ALA A 154 17.97 -4.10 -14.11
N LYS A 155 18.46 -4.46 -15.32
CA LYS A 155 17.93 -3.92 -16.57
C LYS A 155 16.52 -4.43 -16.84
N ASP A 156 16.30 -5.73 -16.74
CA ASP A 156 14.98 -6.33 -16.97
C ASP A 156 13.98 -5.88 -15.91
N ALA A 157 14.41 -5.76 -14.63
CA ALA A 157 13.60 -5.22 -13.55
C ALA A 157 13.16 -3.77 -13.83
N PHE A 158 14.07 -2.93 -14.32
CA PHE A 158 13.77 -1.56 -14.70
C PHE A 158 12.76 -1.52 -15.85
N GLU A 159 13.02 -2.20 -16.97
CA GLU A 159 12.13 -2.20 -18.15
C GLU A 159 10.74 -2.73 -17.80
N ALA A 160 10.65 -3.81 -17.04
CA ALA A 160 9.37 -4.36 -16.59
C ALA A 160 8.63 -3.40 -15.64
N SER A 161 9.34 -2.73 -14.71
CA SER A 161 8.73 -1.76 -13.79
C SER A 161 8.18 -0.54 -14.52
N VAL A 162 8.90 -0.03 -15.53
CA VAL A 162 8.43 1.07 -16.38
C VAL A 162 7.17 0.66 -17.13
N ALA A 163 7.16 -0.49 -17.79
CA ALA A 163 6.00 -0.98 -18.53
C ALA A 163 4.77 -1.15 -17.62
N VAL A 164 4.95 -1.68 -16.40
CA VAL A 164 3.84 -1.78 -15.43
C VAL A 164 3.34 -0.39 -15.03
N ASN A 165 4.23 0.54 -14.70
CA ASN A 165 3.83 1.89 -14.28
C ASN A 165 3.04 2.62 -15.37
N GLU A 166 3.43 2.49 -16.63
CA GLU A 166 2.72 3.05 -17.77
C GLU A 166 1.28 2.51 -17.86
N LEU A 167 1.09 1.22 -17.63
CA LEU A 167 -0.25 0.61 -17.59
C LEU A 167 -1.10 1.11 -16.39
N LEU A 168 -0.47 1.36 -15.23
CA LEU A 168 -1.19 1.78 -14.02
C LEU A 168 -1.80 3.18 -14.14
N ARG A 169 -1.27 4.05 -14.98
CA ARG A 169 -1.84 5.38 -15.26
C ARG A 169 -3.26 5.34 -15.81
N ASP A 170 -3.59 4.28 -16.56
CA ASP A 170 -4.90 4.13 -17.17
C ASP A 170 -6.02 3.82 -16.18
N PHE A 171 -5.70 3.72 -14.89
CA PHE A 171 -6.65 3.39 -13.82
C PHE A 171 -6.78 4.51 -12.77
N PRO A 172 -7.30 5.72 -13.12
CA PRO A 172 -7.40 6.85 -12.21
C PRO A 172 -8.36 6.62 -11.03
N HIS A 173 -9.18 5.57 -11.09
CA HIS A 173 -10.07 5.13 -10.01
C HIS A 173 -9.39 4.23 -8.98
N CYS A 174 -8.09 3.99 -9.11
CA CYS A 174 -7.29 3.20 -8.19
C CYS A 174 -6.12 4.02 -7.65
N HIS A 175 -5.65 3.68 -6.44
CA HIS A 175 -4.41 4.20 -5.90
C HIS A 175 -3.33 3.13 -5.88
N PHE A 176 -2.12 3.51 -6.28
CA PHE A 176 -0.96 2.63 -6.34
C PHE A 176 0.15 3.14 -5.44
N LEU A 177 0.58 2.33 -4.49
CA LEU A 177 1.75 2.60 -3.64
C LEU A 177 2.87 1.68 -4.07
N ILE A 178 3.94 2.23 -4.59
CA ILE A 178 5.04 1.47 -5.19
C ILE A 178 6.34 1.86 -4.49
N SER A 179 7.07 0.90 -3.94
CA SER A 179 8.44 1.13 -3.50
C SER A 179 9.44 0.65 -4.52
N THR A 180 10.55 1.35 -4.61
CA THR A 180 11.67 0.95 -5.46
C THR A 180 13.01 1.38 -4.86
N HIS A 181 14.04 0.61 -5.14
CA HIS A 181 15.44 1.02 -4.93
C HIS A 181 16.15 1.36 -6.25
N ILE A 182 15.45 1.22 -7.39
CA ILE A 182 15.98 1.51 -8.72
C ILE A 182 15.81 3.01 -8.98
N LEU A 183 16.90 3.78 -8.84
CA LEU A 183 16.85 5.25 -8.99
C LEU A 183 16.50 5.67 -10.41
N GLU A 184 16.93 4.93 -11.43
CA GLU A 184 16.63 5.18 -12.84
C GLU A 184 15.12 5.09 -13.09
N TYR A 185 14.42 4.16 -12.43
CA TYR A 185 12.96 4.04 -12.51
C TYR A 185 12.27 5.27 -11.91
N ALA A 186 12.71 5.73 -10.75
CA ALA A 186 12.16 6.94 -10.15
C ALA A 186 12.36 8.17 -11.04
N LYS A 187 13.56 8.35 -11.61
CA LYS A 187 13.87 9.45 -12.54
C LYS A 187 13.05 9.42 -13.81
N ALA A 188 12.72 8.23 -14.34
CA ALA A 188 11.91 8.09 -15.55
C ALA A 188 10.51 8.72 -15.41
N PHE A 189 10.00 8.85 -14.17
CA PHE A 189 8.66 9.39 -13.86
C PHE A 189 8.68 10.70 -13.06
N GLU A 190 9.85 11.34 -12.88
CA GLU A 190 10.01 12.55 -12.08
C GLU A 190 9.13 13.73 -12.53
N HIS A 191 8.81 13.79 -13.82
CA HIS A 191 7.96 14.85 -14.40
C HIS A 191 6.54 14.36 -14.75
N ASP A 192 6.16 13.19 -14.28
CA ASP A 192 4.86 12.60 -14.55
C ASP A 192 3.84 13.07 -13.50
N CYS A 193 2.82 13.80 -13.96
CA CYS A 193 1.77 14.32 -13.08
C CYS A 193 0.90 13.25 -12.42
N SER A 194 0.94 11.99 -12.90
CA SER A 194 0.27 10.85 -12.26
C SER A 194 1.06 10.28 -11.08
N CYS A 195 2.33 10.67 -10.92
CA CYS A 195 3.25 10.15 -9.91
C CYS A 195 3.58 11.20 -8.85
N CYS A 196 3.43 10.83 -7.57
CA CYS A 196 3.91 11.58 -6.41
C CYS A 196 5.12 10.85 -5.82
N PHE A 197 6.15 11.60 -5.37
CA PHE A 197 7.40 11.03 -4.86
C PHE A 197 7.54 11.23 -3.35
N TYR A 198 8.01 10.19 -2.65
CA TYR A 198 8.20 10.14 -1.21
C TYR A 198 9.53 9.48 -0.83
#